data_8a7755fe55b6872aeffdf4e0ca54182a
#
_entry.id   8a7755fe55b6872aeffdf4e0ca54182a
#
_cell.length_a   1.000
_cell.length_b   1.000
_cell.length_c   1.000
_cell.angle_alpha   90.00
_cell.angle_beta   90.00
_cell.angle_gamma   90.00
#
_symmetry.space_group_name_H-M   'P 1'
#
loop_
_entity.id
_entity.type
_entity.pdbx_description
1 polymer ?
#
loop_
_entity_poly.entity_id
_entity_poly.type
_entity_poly.pdbx_seq_one_letter_code
_entity_poly.pdbx_strand_id
1 'polypeptide(L)'
;MLLLGSSKRQQHEIFLAKKKLLTQANRILHFLFSCTTFLHTKPISTMSTRLDIKKRLAPQVTTRKLVEMKAQGEKIAILTAYDYTMARILDNSGIDVLLVGDSASNVFGGNETTLPITMEEMIYHAKAVFRGVHAATGRAMIVVDMPFMSYQLSSEDALRNAGKLMKETGCHAVKLEGGKAIIEAVKRITDVGIPVMGHLGLTPQAIYKFGSYKVRAREEEEAEQLLEDAKQLENAGAFAVVLEKIPMELSQKVTDSLHIPTIGIGAGAACDGQVLVVNDMLGFNTDFHPRFVRKYANLDNVIGTSVKNYVNDVRQGTFPNESESY
;
A
#
# COMPACT_ATOMS: atom_id res chain seq x y z
N MET A 1 3.25 89.37 15.01
CA MET A 1 2.85 89.90 13.69
C MET A 1 4.09 89.95 12.82
N LEU A 2 4.31 88.92 12.04
CA LEU A 2 5.25 88.94 10.92
C LEU A 2 4.79 87.85 9.94
N LEU A 3 4.26 88.34 8.83
CA LEU A 3 3.65 87.58 7.77
C LEU A 3 4.67 87.20 6.73
N LEU A 4 4.54 85.97 6.37
CA LEU A 4 5.13 85.26 5.29
C LEU A 4 4.85 85.85 3.92
N GLY A 5 5.88 86.18 3.19
CA GLY A 5 5.84 86.30 1.76
C GLY A 5 6.73 85.32 1.10
N SER A 6 6.22 84.11 0.80
CA SER A 6 6.95 83.15 -0.09
C SER A 6 6.93 83.77 -1.50
N SER A 7 8.10 84.08 -2.03
CA SER A 7 8.31 84.61 -3.36
C SER A 7 7.73 83.72 -4.44
N LYS A 8 7.10 84.34 -5.47
CA LYS A 8 6.57 83.57 -6.66
C LYS A 8 7.59 82.59 -7.26
N ARG A 9 8.85 82.90 -7.05
CA ARG A 9 9.96 82.02 -7.48
C ARG A 9 10.01 80.70 -6.69
N GLN A 10 9.74 80.74 -5.38
CA GLN A 10 9.72 79.55 -4.51
C GLN A 10 8.52 78.67 -4.79
N GLN A 11 7.37 79.23 -5.11
CA GLN A 11 6.17 78.48 -5.54
C GLN A 11 6.37 77.81 -6.91
N HIS A 12 7.10 78.48 -7.82
CA HIS A 12 7.42 77.88 -9.13
C HIS A 12 8.41 76.71 -9.03
N GLU A 13 9.41 76.80 -8.15
CA GLU A 13 10.35 75.70 -7.90
C GLU A 13 9.67 74.51 -7.25
N ILE A 14 8.76 74.74 -6.30
CA ILE A 14 7.97 73.63 -5.68
C ILE A 14 7.04 72.97 -6.73
N PHE A 15 6.48 73.77 -7.63
CA PHE A 15 5.64 73.23 -8.71
C PHE A 15 6.45 72.31 -9.69
N LEU A 16 7.65 72.76 -10.07
CA LEU A 16 8.55 72.02 -10.94
C LEU A 16 9.06 70.72 -10.26
N ALA A 17 9.36 70.83 -8.95
CA ALA A 17 9.77 69.66 -8.19
C ALA A 17 8.62 68.58 -8.09
N LYS A 18 7.39 69.03 -7.82
CA LYS A 18 6.22 68.15 -7.83
C LYS A 18 5.98 67.53 -9.20
N LYS A 19 6.14 68.26 -10.29
CA LYS A 19 5.98 67.76 -11.65
C LYS A 19 7.06 66.70 -11.99
N LYS A 20 8.31 66.90 -11.57
CA LYS A 20 9.38 65.90 -11.70
C LYS A 20 9.11 64.62 -10.89
N LEU A 21 8.61 64.74 -9.65
CA LEU A 21 8.25 63.59 -8.82
C LEU A 21 7.10 62.80 -9.43
N LEU A 22 6.06 63.46 -9.96
CA LEU A 22 4.95 62.79 -10.62
C LEU A 22 5.41 62.04 -11.89
N THR A 23 6.31 62.63 -12.65
CA THR A 23 6.86 62.00 -13.88
C THR A 23 7.72 60.78 -13.53
N GLN A 24 8.47 60.87 -12.42
CA GLN A 24 9.28 59.75 -11.94
C GLN A 24 8.45 58.62 -11.35
N ALA A 25 7.38 58.96 -10.60
CA ALA A 25 6.40 58.00 -10.10
C ALA A 25 5.67 57.27 -11.23
N ASN A 26 5.25 57.97 -12.29
CA ASN A 26 4.63 57.36 -13.46
C ASN A 26 5.59 56.44 -14.24
N ARG A 27 6.88 56.81 -14.33
CA ARG A 27 7.89 55.92 -14.92
C ARG A 27 8.10 54.64 -14.11
N ILE A 28 8.11 54.71 -12.79
CA ILE A 28 8.21 53.55 -11.89
C ILE A 28 6.94 52.71 -11.99
N LEU A 29 5.76 53.30 -12.03
CA LEU A 29 4.50 52.61 -12.22
C LEU A 29 4.43 51.88 -13.59
N HIS A 30 4.89 52.55 -14.68
CA HIS A 30 4.99 51.94 -16.00
C HIS A 30 6.01 50.79 -16.04
N PHE A 31 7.12 50.90 -15.32
CA PHE A 31 8.13 49.86 -15.20
C PHE A 31 7.60 48.66 -14.40
N LEU A 32 6.86 48.91 -13.33
CA LEU A 32 6.19 47.85 -12.56
C LEU A 32 5.04 47.18 -13.33
N PHE A 33 4.28 47.94 -14.15
CA PHE A 33 3.25 47.35 -15.02
C PHE A 33 3.84 46.62 -16.23
N SER A 34 5.01 46.99 -16.75
CA SER A 34 5.67 46.32 -17.86
C SER A 34 6.39 45.02 -17.40
N CYS A 35 6.80 44.96 -16.12
CA CYS A 35 7.35 43.71 -15.53
C CYS A 35 6.29 42.67 -15.20
N THR A 36 5.02 43.05 -15.07
CA THR A 36 3.93 42.09 -14.78
C THR A 36 3.37 41.39 -16.03
N THR A 37 3.73 41.84 -17.23
CA THR A 37 3.25 41.23 -18.49
C THR A 37 4.24 40.24 -19.12
N PHE A 38 5.39 39.97 -18.52
CA PHE A 38 6.38 39.01 -19.04
C PHE A 38 6.64 37.80 -18.15
N LEU A 39 5.80 37.58 -17.12
CA LEU A 39 5.69 36.30 -16.43
C LEU A 39 4.47 35.58 -16.96
N HIS A 40 4.54 35.07 -18.18
CA HIS A 40 3.85 33.85 -18.54
C HIS A 40 4.55 32.70 -17.78
N THR A 41 4.43 32.73 -16.46
CA THR A 41 4.51 31.52 -15.69
C THR A 41 3.33 30.69 -16.18
N LYS A 42 3.60 29.61 -16.97
CA LYS A 42 2.70 28.46 -16.94
C LYS A 42 2.26 28.33 -15.49
N PRO A 43 0.97 28.25 -15.20
CA PRO A 43 0.55 28.01 -13.82
C PRO A 43 1.38 26.82 -13.37
N ILE A 44 2.23 27.01 -12.35
CA ILE A 44 2.70 25.90 -11.55
C ILE A 44 1.38 25.25 -11.16
N SER A 45 1.07 24.13 -11.80
CA SER A 45 0.02 23.25 -11.36
C SER A 45 0.32 23.09 -9.88
N THR A 46 -0.35 23.89 -9.05
CA THR A 46 -0.51 23.56 -7.66
C THR A 46 -1.02 22.15 -7.76
N MET A 47 -0.15 21.18 -7.44
CA MET A 47 -0.52 19.81 -7.24
C MET A 47 -1.64 19.89 -6.22
N SER A 48 -2.85 20.10 -6.75
CA SER A 48 -4.06 20.11 -5.98
C SER A 48 -4.12 18.72 -5.39
N THR A 49 -3.85 18.62 -4.11
CA THR A 49 -4.14 17.48 -3.26
C THR A 49 -5.67 17.25 -3.13
N ARG A 50 -6.47 17.86 -3.97
CA ARG A 50 -7.79 17.36 -4.31
C ARG A 50 -7.57 16.13 -5.16
N LEU A 51 -7.42 14.98 -4.46
CA LEU A 51 -7.72 13.68 -5.01
C LEU A 51 -8.96 13.87 -5.87
N ASP A 52 -8.80 13.64 -7.18
CA ASP A 52 -9.89 13.77 -8.14
C ASP A 52 -10.93 12.69 -7.81
N ILE A 53 -11.86 13.01 -6.91
CA ILE A 53 -12.95 12.15 -6.46
C ILE A 53 -13.81 11.67 -7.65
N LYS A 54 -13.69 12.34 -8.79
CA LYS A 54 -14.39 11.99 -10.05
C LYS A 54 -13.84 10.76 -10.77
N LYS A 55 -12.70 10.19 -10.37
CA LYS A 55 -12.08 9.03 -11.03
C LYS A 55 -12.32 7.69 -10.36
N ARG A 56 -13.03 7.63 -9.24
CA ARG A 56 -13.42 6.36 -8.63
C ARG A 56 -14.55 5.73 -9.46
N LEU A 57 -14.19 4.84 -10.37
CA LEU A 57 -15.15 4.08 -11.20
C LEU A 57 -15.91 3.01 -10.39
N ALA A 58 -15.41 2.62 -9.22
CA ALA A 58 -16.03 1.66 -8.32
C ALA A 58 -15.87 2.08 -6.85
N PRO A 59 -16.81 1.71 -5.95
CA PRO A 59 -16.66 1.97 -4.52
C PRO A 59 -15.46 1.20 -3.94
N GLN A 60 -14.76 1.81 -3.00
CA GLN A 60 -13.64 1.20 -2.30
C GLN A 60 -14.12 -0.04 -1.51
N VAL A 61 -13.34 -1.12 -1.58
CA VAL A 61 -13.55 -2.31 -0.75
C VAL A 61 -13.21 -1.97 0.71
N THR A 62 -14.14 -2.29 1.60
CA THR A 62 -14.03 -2.06 3.05
C THR A 62 -14.14 -3.38 3.80
N THR A 63 -13.79 -3.40 5.07
CA THR A 63 -13.99 -4.58 5.94
C THR A 63 -15.45 -5.06 5.91
N ARG A 64 -16.41 -4.13 5.94
CA ARG A 64 -17.83 -4.43 5.82
C ARG A 64 -18.18 -5.11 4.50
N LYS A 65 -17.64 -4.59 3.36
CA LYS A 65 -17.88 -5.22 2.04
C LYS A 65 -17.36 -6.65 2.00
N LEU A 66 -16.22 -6.96 2.64
CA LEU A 66 -15.69 -8.32 2.68
C LEU A 66 -16.61 -9.27 3.48
N VAL A 67 -17.19 -8.81 4.58
CA VAL A 67 -18.21 -9.60 5.34
C VAL A 67 -19.48 -9.78 4.50
N GLU A 68 -19.92 -8.77 3.78
CA GLU A 68 -21.06 -8.86 2.85
C GLU A 68 -20.79 -9.87 1.72
N MET A 69 -19.57 -9.91 1.16
CA MET A 69 -19.15 -10.88 0.14
C MET A 69 -19.28 -12.32 0.68
N LYS A 70 -18.76 -12.58 1.90
CA LYS A 70 -18.93 -13.89 2.56
C LYS A 70 -20.42 -14.25 2.67
N ALA A 71 -21.25 -13.36 3.19
CA ALA A 71 -22.68 -13.61 3.37
C ALA A 71 -23.41 -13.89 2.03
N GLN A 72 -22.90 -13.37 0.93
CA GLN A 72 -23.45 -13.57 -0.43
C GLN A 72 -22.80 -14.76 -1.16
N GLY A 73 -21.81 -15.44 -0.57
CA GLY A 73 -21.05 -16.49 -1.23
C GLY A 73 -20.10 -15.99 -2.33
N GLU A 74 -19.85 -14.66 -2.40
CA GLU A 74 -18.91 -14.04 -3.33
C GLU A 74 -17.50 -14.26 -2.85
N LYS A 75 -16.62 -14.79 -3.71
CA LYS A 75 -15.23 -15.09 -3.32
C LYS A 75 -14.35 -13.85 -3.38
N ILE A 76 -13.50 -13.69 -2.36
CA ILE A 76 -12.59 -12.55 -2.18
C ILE A 76 -11.24 -12.88 -2.82
N ALA A 77 -10.78 -12.05 -3.75
CA ALA A 77 -9.50 -12.19 -4.42
C ALA A 77 -8.45 -11.26 -3.79
N ILE A 78 -7.36 -11.83 -3.28
CA ILE A 78 -6.26 -11.11 -2.66
C ILE A 78 -4.94 -11.45 -3.35
N LEU A 79 -4.10 -10.45 -3.58
CA LEU A 79 -2.71 -10.63 -4.00
C LEU A 79 -1.79 -9.78 -3.14
N THR A 80 -0.56 -10.23 -2.96
CA THR A 80 0.45 -9.34 -2.39
C THR A 80 0.83 -8.24 -3.37
N ALA A 81 1.27 -7.10 -2.85
CA ALA A 81 1.84 -6.02 -3.64
C ALA A 81 2.90 -5.29 -2.81
N TYR A 82 3.96 -4.81 -3.46
CA TYR A 82 5.10 -4.23 -2.76
C TYR A 82 5.59 -2.91 -3.37
N ASP A 83 5.09 -2.52 -4.53
CA ASP A 83 5.51 -1.33 -5.25
C ASP A 83 4.34 -0.61 -5.94
N TYR A 84 4.62 0.63 -6.38
CA TYR A 84 3.66 1.50 -7.05
C TYR A 84 3.09 0.91 -8.35
N THR A 85 3.96 0.37 -9.21
CA THR A 85 3.57 -0.06 -10.55
C THR A 85 2.69 -1.30 -10.48
N MET A 86 3.11 -2.30 -9.71
CA MET A 86 2.34 -3.52 -9.50
C MET A 86 1.00 -3.21 -8.83
N ALA A 87 0.97 -2.42 -7.76
CA ALA A 87 -0.27 -2.05 -7.09
C ALA A 87 -1.27 -1.36 -8.03
N ARG A 88 -0.78 -0.47 -8.92
CA ARG A 88 -1.62 0.21 -9.92
C ARG A 88 -2.21 -0.77 -10.94
N ILE A 89 -1.41 -1.75 -11.40
CA ILE A 89 -1.87 -2.78 -12.33
C ILE A 89 -2.94 -3.65 -11.68
N LEU A 90 -2.67 -4.14 -10.46
CA LEU A 90 -3.58 -5.03 -9.74
C LEU A 90 -4.91 -4.34 -9.40
N ASP A 91 -4.89 -3.09 -8.94
CA ASP A 91 -6.11 -2.34 -8.64
C ASP A 91 -6.96 -2.10 -9.91
N ASN A 92 -6.33 -1.76 -11.04
CA ASN A 92 -7.01 -1.65 -12.33
C ASN A 92 -7.56 -3.00 -12.84
N SER A 93 -7.01 -4.12 -12.38
CA SER A 93 -7.46 -5.47 -12.73
C SER A 93 -8.64 -5.95 -11.86
N GLY A 94 -9.09 -5.14 -10.89
CA GLY A 94 -10.27 -5.42 -10.09
C GLY A 94 -10.03 -6.31 -8.87
N ILE A 95 -8.78 -6.40 -8.37
CA ILE A 95 -8.47 -7.10 -7.13
C ILE A 95 -9.24 -6.50 -5.94
N ASP A 96 -9.66 -7.31 -4.99
CA ASP A 96 -10.42 -6.83 -3.82
C ASP A 96 -9.51 -6.28 -2.73
N VAL A 97 -8.42 -7.00 -2.44
CA VAL A 97 -7.46 -6.63 -1.39
C VAL A 97 -6.04 -6.74 -1.92
N LEU A 98 -5.23 -5.76 -1.60
CA LEU A 98 -3.78 -5.80 -1.74
C LEU A 98 -3.14 -5.98 -0.37
N LEU A 99 -2.39 -7.06 -0.21
CA LEU A 99 -1.64 -7.36 0.99
C LEU A 99 -0.19 -6.89 0.80
N VAL A 100 0.24 -5.90 1.57
CA VAL A 100 1.67 -5.58 1.70
C VAL A 100 2.26 -6.59 2.68
N GLY A 101 2.72 -7.71 2.13
CA GLY A 101 3.18 -8.85 2.90
C GLY A 101 4.62 -8.71 3.38
N ASP A 102 4.93 -9.25 4.56
CA ASP A 102 6.31 -9.42 5.04
C ASP A 102 7.13 -10.37 4.17
N SER A 103 6.47 -11.15 3.30
CA SER A 103 7.08 -11.86 2.17
C SER A 103 7.91 -10.98 1.22
N ALA A 104 7.81 -9.64 1.32
CA ALA A 104 8.76 -8.71 0.71
C ALA A 104 10.22 -9.02 1.12
N SER A 105 10.44 -9.50 2.35
CA SER A 105 11.73 -10.01 2.80
C SER A 105 12.31 -11.05 1.85
N ASN A 106 11.49 -11.98 1.38
CA ASN A 106 11.91 -13.03 0.46
C ASN A 106 12.03 -12.51 -0.99
N VAL A 107 10.95 -11.91 -1.53
CA VAL A 107 10.83 -11.65 -2.98
C VAL A 107 11.52 -10.36 -3.42
N PHE A 108 11.81 -9.42 -2.51
CA PHE A 108 12.59 -8.20 -2.77
C PHE A 108 13.92 -8.19 -2.04
N GLY A 109 13.95 -8.60 -0.77
CA GLY A 109 15.18 -8.64 0.03
C GLY A 109 16.08 -9.84 -0.27
N GLY A 110 15.54 -10.91 -0.89
CA GLY A 110 16.27 -12.15 -1.17
C GLY A 110 16.61 -12.93 0.09
N ASN A 111 15.95 -12.65 1.21
CA ASN A 111 16.16 -13.36 2.47
C ASN A 111 15.47 -14.74 2.47
N GLU A 112 15.99 -15.69 3.24
CA GLU A 112 15.40 -17.03 3.36
C GLU A 112 14.06 -17.04 4.09
N THR A 113 13.83 -16.07 4.98
CA THR A 113 12.63 -15.98 5.82
C THR A 113 12.03 -14.57 5.80
N THR A 114 10.82 -14.43 6.33
CA THR A 114 10.17 -13.13 6.49
C THR A 114 10.70 -12.32 7.69
N LEU A 115 11.50 -12.93 8.57
CA LEU A 115 11.91 -12.34 9.84
C LEU A 115 12.77 -11.07 9.74
N PRO A 116 13.68 -10.92 8.74
CA PRO A 116 14.58 -9.76 8.68
C PRO A 116 13.90 -8.43 8.34
N ILE A 117 12.72 -8.46 7.71
CA ILE A 117 12.09 -7.21 7.26
C ILE A 117 11.70 -6.31 8.44
N THR A 118 12.00 -5.03 8.32
CA THR A 118 11.79 -4.02 9.37
C THR A 118 10.47 -3.27 9.21
N MET A 119 10.05 -2.56 10.27
CA MET A 119 8.90 -1.64 10.20
C MET A 119 9.08 -0.54 9.15
N GLU A 120 10.29 -0.02 9.01
CA GLU A 120 10.63 1.05 8.07
C GLU A 120 10.50 0.57 6.61
N GLU A 121 10.95 -0.65 6.32
CA GLU A 121 10.79 -1.28 5.01
C GLU A 121 9.32 -1.57 4.70
N MET A 122 8.56 -2.09 5.65
CA MET A 122 7.12 -2.29 5.49
C MET A 122 6.39 -0.97 5.22
N ILE A 123 6.76 0.12 5.92
CA ILE A 123 6.23 1.46 5.68
C ILE A 123 6.59 1.95 4.27
N TYR A 124 7.83 1.71 3.82
CA TYR A 124 8.26 2.09 2.46
C TYR A 124 7.40 1.40 1.39
N HIS A 125 7.25 0.08 1.47
CA HIS A 125 6.43 -0.70 0.56
C HIS A 125 4.96 -0.27 0.62
N ALA A 126 4.39 -0.13 1.80
CA ALA A 126 3.00 0.27 1.98
C ALA A 126 2.70 1.66 1.40
N LYS A 127 3.59 2.65 1.58
CA LYS A 127 3.49 3.97 0.95
C LYS A 127 3.50 3.89 -0.58
N ALA A 128 4.32 3.00 -1.15
CA ALA A 128 4.38 2.79 -2.59
C ALA A 128 3.06 2.17 -3.12
N VAL A 129 2.57 1.12 -2.46
CA VAL A 129 1.29 0.47 -2.79
C VAL A 129 0.13 1.45 -2.68
N PHE A 130 0.06 2.23 -1.59
CA PHE A 130 -0.98 3.24 -1.40
C PHE A 130 -1.03 4.23 -2.58
N ARG A 131 0.12 4.77 -2.99
CA ARG A 131 0.18 5.68 -4.15
C ARG A 131 -0.24 4.98 -5.44
N GLY A 132 0.11 3.71 -5.62
CA GLY A 132 -0.27 2.92 -6.80
C GLY A 132 -1.78 2.73 -6.92
N VAL A 133 -2.44 2.35 -5.84
CA VAL A 133 -3.91 2.21 -5.77
C VAL A 133 -4.60 3.55 -6.03
N HIS A 134 -4.13 4.64 -5.42
CA HIS A 134 -4.72 5.97 -5.63
C HIS A 134 -4.51 6.53 -7.04
N ALA A 135 -3.45 6.11 -7.74
CA ALA A 135 -3.20 6.46 -9.13
C ALA A 135 -4.03 5.63 -10.14
N ALA A 136 -4.69 4.57 -9.66
CA ALA A 136 -5.56 3.68 -10.42
C ALA A 136 -7.04 3.98 -10.16
N THR A 137 -7.83 2.96 -9.78
CA THR A 137 -9.26 3.12 -9.46
C THR A 137 -9.50 3.54 -8.01
N GLY A 138 -8.56 3.27 -7.12
CA GLY A 138 -8.68 3.47 -5.68
C GLY A 138 -9.67 2.50 -5.02
N ARG A 139 -9.91 1.34 -5.65
CA ARG A 139 -10.91 0.36 -5.20
C ARG A 139 -10.37 -0.59 -4.16
N ALA A 140 -9.17 -1.14 -4.37
CA ALA A 140 -8.63 -2.21 -3.53
C ALA A 140 -8.43 -1.77 -2.08
N MET A 141 -8.82 -2.61 -1.14
CA MET A 141 -8.45 -2.46 0.27
C MET A 141 -6.96 -2.79 0.45
N ILE A 142 -6.25 -1.98 1.23
CA ILE A 142 -4.82 -2.18 1.52
C ILE A 142 -4.67 -2.69 2.94
N VAL A 143 -4.12 -3.89 3.09
CA VAL A 143 -3.76 -4.51 4.36
C VAL A 143 -2.23 -4.61 4.45
N VAL A 144 -1.64 -4.32 5.60
CA VAL A 144 -0.18 -4.34 5.79
C VAL A 144 0.18 -5.31 6.90
N ASP A 145 1.12 -6.22 6.63
CA ASP A 145 1.66 -7.10 7.66
C ASP A 145 2.45 -6.30 8.70
N MET A 146 2.18 -6.59 9.96
CA MET A 146 3.07 -6.19 11.03
C MET A 146 4.27 -7.15 11.06
N PRO A 147 5.52 -6.66 10.86
CA PRO A 147 6.69 -7.52 10.79
C PRO A 147 6.99 -8.18 12.15
N PHE A 148 7.78 -9.24 12.11
CA PHE A 148 8.21 -9.96 13.31
C PHE A 148 8.78 -9.03 14.39
N MET A 149 8.45 -9.26 15.65
CA MET A 149 8.79 -8.46 16.83
C MET A 149 8.19 -7.06 16.91
N SER A 150 7.27 -6.70 16.01
CA SER A 150 6.56 -5.42 16.09
C SER A 150 5.28 -5.46 16.93
N TYR A 151 4.80 -6.65 17.30
CA TYR A 151 3.54 -6.84 18.05
C TYR A 151 3.59 -7.94 19.12
N GLN A 152 4.70 -8.69 19.20
CA GLN A 152 4.83 -9.82 20.12
C GLN A 152 5.36 -9.44 21.51
N LEU A 153 5.93 -8.23 21.69
CA LEU A 153 6.51 -7.80 22.97
C LEU A 153 5.44 -7.44 24.00
N SER A 154 4.49 -6.62 23.60
CA SER A 154 3.35 -6.20 24.44
C SER A 154 2.18 -5.71 23.58
N SER A 155 0.98 -5.66 24.15
CA SER A 155 -0.20 -5.11 23.48
C SER A 155 -0.08 -3.60 23.21
N GLU A 156 0.64 -2.86 24.05
CA GLU A 156 0.93 -1.43 23.86
C GLU A 156 1.91 -1.19 22.70
N ASP A 157 2.96 -2.00 22.56
CA ASP A 157 3.86 -1.93 21.41
C ASP A 157 3.17 -2.31 20.11
N ALA A 158 2.32 -3.34 20.16
CA ALA A 158 1.48 -3.72 19.03
C ALA A 158 0.59 -2.55 18.58
N LEU A 159 -0.11 -1.90 19.52
CA LEU A 159 -0.93 -0.73 19.22
C LEU A 159 -0.12 0.44 18.66
N ARG A 160 1.05 0.74 19.25
CA ARG A 160 1.94 1.82 18.77
C ARG A 160 2.38 1.60 17.34
N ASN A 161 2.80 0.37 17.02
CA ASN A 161 3.29 0.00 15.70
C ASN A 161 2.16 -0.09 14.67
N ALA A 162 1.00 -0.63 15.02
CA ALA A 162 -0.20 -0.58 14.17
C ALA A 162 -0.62 0.86 13.86
N GLY A 163 -0.65 1.72 14.88
CA GLY A 163 -0.94 3.15 14.71
C GLY A 163 0.09 3.88 13.83
N LYS A 164 1.38 3.51 13.93
CA LYS A 164 2.44 4.03 13.06
C LYS A 164 2.19 3.64 11.60
N LEU A 165 1.90 2.36 11.31
CA LEU A 165 1.54 1.91 9.97
C LEU A 165 0.34 2.68 9.40
N MET A 166 -0.77 2.74 10.12
CA MET A 166 -1.98 3.45 9.68
C MET A 166 -1.72 4.92 9.35
N LYS A 167 -1.02 5.64 10.25
CA LYS A 167 -0.77 7.08 10.11
C LYS A 167 0.21 7.41 8.99
N GLU A 168 1.25 6.61 8.82
CA GLU A 168 2.32 6.93 7.87
C GLU A 168 2.04 6.45 6.46
N THR A 169 1.25 5.38 6.29
CA THR A 169 1.09 4.73 4.99
C THR A 169 -0.24 5.00 4.32
N GLY A 170 -1.29 5.29 5.13
CA GLY A 170 -2.65 5.37 4.65
C GLY A 170 -3.30 4.00 4.39
N CYS A 171 -2.71 2.89 4.87
CA CYS A 171 -3.32 1.56 4.78
C CYS A 171 -4.67 1.52 5.52
N HIS A 172 -5.48 0.52 5.19
CA HIS A 172 -6.84 0.39 5.72
C HIS A 172 -6.95 -0.61 6.88
N ALA A 173 -5.96 -1.50 7.02
CA ALA A 173 -5.90 -2.53 8.06
C ALA A 173 -4.48 -3.04 8.24
N VAL A 174 -4.24 -3.74 9.34
CA VAL A 174 -2.99 -4.46 9.60
C VAL A 174 -3.25 -5.97 9.69
N LYS A 175 -2.21 -6.81 9.41
CA LYS A 175 -2.29 -8.26 9.62
C LYS A 175 -1.28 -8.69 10.68
N LEU A 176 -1.69 -9.63 11.53
CA LEU A 176 -0.89 -10.21 12.60
C LEU A 176 -0.96 -11.74 12.53
N GLU A 177 0.14 -12.42 12.82
CA GLU A 177 0.26 -13.87 12.81
C GLU A 177 0.21 -14.46 14.22
N GLY A 178 -0.62 -15.48 14.40
CA GLY A 178 -0.76 -16.24 15.64
C GLY A 178 -2.19 -16.32 16.15
N GLY A 179 -2.40 -17.20 17.14
CA GLY A 179 -3.66 -17.40 17.84
C GLY A 179 -3.60 -16.81 19.25
N LYS A 180 -3.88 -17.64 20.26
CA LYS A 180 -3.98 -17.28 21.70
C LYS A 180 -2.91 -16.30 22.18
N ALA A 181 -1.67 -16.41 21.71
CA ALA A 181 -0.56 -15.59 22.16
C ALA A 181 -0.68 -14.10 21.80
N ILE A 182 -1.49 -13.75 20.79
CA ILE A 182 -1.62 -12.37 20.27
C ILE A 182 -3.02 -11.78 20.46
N ILE A 183 -3.95 -12.51 21.08
CA ILE A 183 -5.35 -12.08 21.23
C ILE A 183 -5.46 -10.73 21.95
N GLU A 184 -4.65 -10.52 22.98
CA GLU A 184 -4.63 -9.25 23.72
C GLU A 184 -4.15 -8.09 22.80
N ALA A 185 -3.13 -8.31 21.98
CA ALA A 185 -2.65 -7.34 21.00
C ALA A 185 -3.74 -7.02 19.97
N VAL A 186 -4.39 -8.06 19.41
CA VAL A 186 -5.50 -7.89 18.45
C VAL A 186 -6.61 -7.05 19.09
N LYS A 187 -7.08 -7.45 20.27
CA LYS A 187 -8.14 -6.71 20.99
C LYS A 187 -7.75 -5.25 21.24
N ARG A 188 -6.53 -5.00 21.68
CA ARG A 188 -6.03 -3.65 21.98
C ARG A 188 -5.99 -2.76 20.73
N ILE A 189 -5.65 -3.33 19.59
CA ILE A 189 -5.63 -2.63 18.30
C ILE A 189 -7.05 -2.37 17.78
N THR A 190 -7.94 -3.35 17.87
CA THR A 190 -9.32 -3.22 17.38
C THR A 190 -10.15 -2.28 18.23
N ASP A 191 -9.95 -2.25 19.54
CA ASP A 191 -10.66 -1.34 20.48
C ASP A 191 -10.46 0.15 20.16
N VAL A 192 -9.35 0.53 19.51
CA VAL A 192 -9.13 1.92 19.06
C VAL A 192 -9.58 2.18 17.63
N GLY A 193 -10.21 1.19 16.98
CA GLY A 193 -10.78 1.33 15.64
C GLY A 193 -9.84 0.99 14.49
N ILE A 194 -8.69 0.34 14.73
CA ILE A 194 -7.80 -0.16 13.67
C ILE A 194 -8.26 -1.58 13.28
N PRO A 195 -8.65 -1.83 12.01
CA PRO A 195 -9.06 -3.16 11.58
C PRO A 195 -7.87 -4.13 11.56
N VAL A 196 -8.09 -5.35 12.05
CA VAL A 196 -7.08 -6.41 12.11
C VAL A 196 -7.52 -7.62 11.29
N MET A 197 -6.62 -8.14 10.46
CA MET A 197 -6.69 -9.47 9.84
C MET A 197 -5.80 -10.42 10.62
N GLY A 198 -6.35 -11.55 11.10
CA GLY A 198 -5.58 -12.62 11.74
C GLY A 198 -4.90 -13.52 10.72
N HIS A 199 -3.95 -14.36 11.18
CA HIS A 199 -3.31 -15.39 10.36
C HIS A 199 -2.98 -16.62 11.20
N LEU A 200 -3.52 -17.77 10.78
CA LEU A 200 -3.41 -19.06 11.46
C LEU A 200 -2.90 -20.17 10.50
N GLY A 201 -2.51 -21.29 11.08
CA GLY A 201 -1.93 -22.42 10.37
C GLY A 201 -0.42 -22.30 10.31
N LEU A 202 0.17 -22.39 9.12
CA LEU A 202 1.58 -22.06 8.92
C LEU A 202 1.72 -20.54 8.98
N THR A 203 2.39 -20.05 10.00
CA THR A 203 2.72 -18.64 10.16
C THR A 203 4.23 -18.45 9.88
N PRO A 204 4.62 -17.81 8.76
CA PRO A 204 6.02 -17.67 8.36
C PRO A 204 6.92 -17.04 9.43
N GLN A 205 6.39 -16.13 10.23
CA GLN A 205 7.13 -15.53 11.35
C GLN A 205 7.49 -16.52 12.47
N ALA A 206 6.82 -17.67 12.54
CA ALA A 206 7.12 -18.73 13.48
C ALA A 206 7.91 -19.91 12.86
N ILE A 207 8.53 -19.72 11.68
CA ILE A 207 9.14 -20.80 10.91
C ILE A 207 10.20 -21.60 11.69
N TYR A 208 11.02 -20.95 12.50
CA TYR A 208 12.01 -21.63 13.31
C TYR A 208 11.40 -22.46 14.46
N LYS A 209 10.24 -22.05 14.99
CA LYS A 209 9.46 -22.85 15.94
C LYS A 209 8.90 -24.10 15.28
N PHE A 210 8.42 -24.00 14.03
CA PHE A 210 7.88 -25.12 13.28
C PHE A 210 8.96 -26.04 12.70
N GLY A 211 10.14 -25.51 12.42
CA GLY A 211 11.26 -26.24 11.83
C GLY A 211 11.05 -26.69 10.38
N SER A 212 9.90 -26.37 9.76
CA SER A 212 9.60 -26.74 8.37
C SER A 212 8.37 -26.00 7.84
N TYR A 213 8.27 -25.91 6.50
CA TYR A 213 7.09 -25.40 5.78
C TYR A 213 6.03 -26.50 5.52
N LYS A 214 5.90 -27.50 6.40
CA LYS A 214 4.90 -28.57 6.25
C LYS A 214 3.49 -28.08 6.56
N VAL A 215 2.48 -28.82 6.08
CA VAL A 215 1.06 -28.59 6.40
C VAL A 215 0.86 -28.70 7.90
N ARG A 216 0.19 -27.73 8.50
CA ARG A 216 -0.10 -27.61 9.94
C ARG A 216 -1.47 -28.21 10.27
N ALA A 217 -1.72 -28.38 11.57
CA ALA A 217 -3.00 -28.80 12.11
C ALA A 217 -3.54 -30.12 11.46
N ARG A 218 -2.65 -31.09 11.28
CA ARG A 218 -3.00 -32.46 10.86
C ARG A 218 -3.42 -33.31 12.05
N GLU A 219 -2.80 -33.09 13.20
CA GLU A 219 -3.11 -33.77 14.44
C GLU A 219 -4.34 -33.10 15.08
N GLU A 220 -5.17 -33.93 15.74
CA GLU A 220 -6.47 -33.46 16.27
C GLU A 220 -6.33 -32.31 17.27
N GLU A 221 -5.37 -32.41 18.20
CA GLU A 221 -5.10 -31.36 19.18
C GLU A 221 -4.75 -30.02 18.53
N GLU A 222 -3.89 -30.02 17.50
CA GLU A 222 -3.53 -28.79 16.77
C GLU A 222 -4.72 -28.27 15.96
N ALA A 223 -5.56 -29.14 15.41
CA ALA A 223 -6.75 -28.75 14.66
C ALA A 223 -7.81 -28.12 15.58
N GLU A 224 -8.04 -28.68 16.76
CA GLU A 224 -8.94 -28.11 17.77
C GLU A 224 -8.44 -26.75 18.26
N GLN A 225 -7.13 -26.64 18.55
CA GLN A 225 -6.53 -25.36 18.96
C GLN A 225 -6.68 -24.31 17.87
N LEU A 226 -6.47 -24.65 16.59
CA LEU A 226 -6.63 -23.70 15.48
C LEU A 226 -8.08 -23.22 15.35
N LEU A 227 -9.05 -24.09 15.55
CA LEU A 227 -10.48 -23.74 15.53
C LEU A 227 -10.82 -22.77 16.66
N GLU A 228 -10.31 -23.04 17.86
CA GLU A 228 -10.49 -22.15 19.02
C GLU A 228 -9.79 -20.80 18.81
N ASP A 229 -8.56 -20.79 18.31
CA ASP A 229 -7.81 -19.57 18.01
C ASP A 229 -8.55 -18.70 16.98
N ALA A 230 -9.17 -19.32 15.95
CA ALA A 230 -9.95 -18.60 14.96
C ALA A 230 -11.16 -17.87 15.57
N LYS A 231 -11.88 -18.54 16.49
CA LYS A 231 -13.00 -17.95 17.22
C LYS A 231 -12.53 -16.83 18.17
N GLN A 232 -11.39 -17.02 18.83
CA GLN A 232 -10.83 -16.00 19.71
C GLN A 232 -10.41 -14.75 18.93
N LEU A 233 -9.85 -14.90 17.72
CA LEU A 233 -9.53 -13.76 16.84
C LEU A 233 -10.80 -13.01 16.41
N GLU A 234 -11.87 -13.71 16.03
CA GLU A 234 -13.15 -13.08 15.72
C GLU A 234 -13.71 -12.31 16.95
N ASN A 235 -13.71 -12.95 18.12
CA ASN A 235 -14.18 -12.32 19.37
C ASN A 235 -13.32 -11.11 19.79
N ALA A 236 -12.04 -11.10 19.44
CA ALA A 236 -11.13 -9.98 19.64
C ALA A 236 -11.35 -8.83 18.63
N GLY A 237 -12.27 -9.00 17.67
CA GLY A 237 -12.65 -7.98 16.69
C GLY A 237 -11.88 -8.04 15.38
N ALA A 238 -11.17 -9.13 15.07
CA ALA A 238 -10.61 -9.32 13.74
C ALA A 238 -11.72 -9.33 12.68
N PHE A 239 -11.47 -8.71 11.51
CA PHE A 239 -12.46 -8.67 10.42
C PHE A 239 -12.31 -9.81 9.41
N ALA A 240 -11.19 -10.51 9.40
CA ALA A 240 -10.89 -11.66 8.55
C ALA A 240 -9.75 -12.49 9.14
N VAL A 241 -9.61 -13.75 8.73
CA VAL A 241 -8.51 -14.63 9.12
C VAL A 241 -7.91 -15.33 7.90
N VAL A 242 -6.58 -15.22 7.73
CA VAL A 242 -5.83 -16.03 6.75
C VAL A 242 -5.62 -17.43 7.34
N LEU A 243 -5.84 -18.45 6.51
CA LEU A 243 -5.60 -19.85 6.82
C LEU A 243 -4.52 -20.38 5.86
N GLU A 244 -3.32 -20.65 6.38
CA GLU A 244 -2.20 -21.08 5.54
C GLU A 244 -1.82 -22.54 5.79
N LYS A 245 -1.72 -23.29 4.68
CA LYS A 245 -1.20 -24.68 4.65
C LYS A 245 -1.80 -25.57 5.75
N ILE A 246 -3.11 -25.65 5.81
CA ILE A 246 -3.88 -26.56 6.67
C ILE A 246 -4.71 -27.52 5.81
N PRO A 247 -5.19 -28.64 6.37
CA PRO A 247 -6.10 -29.55 5.67
C PRO A 247 -7.38 -28.84 5.19
N MET A 248 -7.85 -29.19 3.99
CA MET A 248 -9.04 -28.59 3.37
C MET A 248 -10.29 -28.78 4.23
N GLU A 249 -10.45 -29.95 4.83
CA GLU A 249 -11.58 -30.29 5.71
C GLU A 249 -11.60 -29.44 6.99
N LEU A 250 -10.41 -29.12 7.51
CA LEU A 250 -10.30 -28.20 8.67
C LEU A 250 -10.62 -26.78 8.25
N SER A 251 -10.13 -26.33 7.10
CA SER A 251 -10.44 -24.98 6.60
C SER A 251 -11.94 -24.77 6.39
N GLN A 252 -12.67 -25.80 5.92
CA GLN A 252 -14.13 -25.79 5.81
C GLN A 252 -14.76 -25.60 7.19
N LYS A 253 -14.37 -26.43 8.18
CA LYS A 253 -14.90 -26.32 9.56
C LYS A 253 -14.67 -24.93 10.16
N VAL A 254 -13.47 -24.34 9.97
CA VAL A 254 -13.16 -23.00 10.43
C VAL A 254 -14.06 -21.96 9.73
N THR A 255 -14.17 -22.06 8.40
CA THR A 255 -14.96 -21.12 7.59
C THR A 255 -16.45 -21.13 8.00
N ASP A 256 -17.01 -22.31 8.25
CA ASP A 256 -18.41 -22.48 8.66
C ASP A 256 -18.66 -22.00 10.10
N SER A 257 -17.62 -21.99 10.95
CA SER A 257 -17.73 -21.59 12.36
C SER A 257 -17.62 -20.09 12.62
N LEU A 258 -17.19 -19.30 11.62
CA LEU A 258 -16.94 -17.86 11.74
C LEU A 258 -17.95 -17.04 10.93
N HIS A 259 -18.25 -15.83 11.43
CA HIS A 259 -19.02 -14.82 10.69
C HIS A 259 -18.11 -13.94 9.80
N ILE A 260 -16.83 -13.80 10.19
CA ILE A 260 -15.84 -13.06 9.42
C ILE A 260 -15.26 -13.91 8.28
N PRO A 261 -14.78 -13.31 7.17
CA PRO A 261 -14.19 -14.03 6.05
C PRO A 261 -12.93 -14.80 6.43
N THR A 262 -12.80 -16.01 5.87
CA THR A 262 -11.55 -16.78 5.86
C THR A 262 -10.88 -16.66 4.49
N ILE A 263 -9.55 -16.47 4.49
CA ILE A 263 -8.73 -16.30 3.28
C ILE A 263 -7.71 -17.43 3.22
N GLY A 264 -7.84 -18.28 2.23
CA GLY A 264 -6.97 -19.46 2.09
C GLY A 264 -5.68 -19.18 1.33
N ILE A 265 -4.60 -19.80 1.75
CA ILE A 265 -3.38 -20.02 0.97
C ILE A 265 -2.87 -21.43 1.26
N GLY A 266 -3.06 -22.34 0.28
CA GLY A 266 -2.78 -23.74 0.51
C GLY A 266 -3.71 -24.42 1.54
N ALA A 267 -4.93 -23.90 1.72
CA ALA A 267 -5.96 -24.40 2.63
C ALA A 267 -7.21 -24.94 1.90
N GLY A 268 -7.16 -25.10 0.58
CA GLY A 268 -8.28 -25.57 -0.23
C GLY A 268 -9.26 -24.46 -0.64
N ALA A 269 -10.32 -24.84 -1.34
CA ALA A 269 -11.29 -23.93 -1.97
C ALA A 269 -12.46 -23.53 -1.05
N ALA A 270 -12.54 -24.11 0.15
CA ALA A 270 -13.65 -23.88 1.08
C ALA A 270 -13.66 -22.48 1.69
N CYS A 271 -12.49 -21.84 1.82
CA CYS A 271 -12.37 -20.46 2.32
C CYS A 271 -13.18 -19.46 1.49
N ASP A 272 -13.58 -18.35 2.10
CA ASP A 272 -14.32 -17.27 1.47
C ASP A 272 -13.50 -16.48 0.45
N GLY A 273 -12.18 -16.53 0.56
CA GLY A 273 -11.25 -15.91 -0.39
C GLY A 273 -9.95 -16.69 -0.50
N GLN A 274 -9.07 -16.20 -1.39
CA GLN A 274 -7.73 -16.78 -1.61
C GLN A 274 -6.71 -15.64 -1.70
N VAL A 275 -5.51 -15.89 -1.17
CA VAL A 275 -4.36 -15.01 -1.35
C VAL A 275 -3.18 -15.78 -1.97
N LEU A 276 -2.43 -15.11 -2.83
CA LEU A 276 -1.14 -15.59 -3.35
C LEU A 276 -0.10 -14.46 -3.29
N VAL A 277 1.16 -14.85 -3.18
CA VAL A 277 2.29 -13.98 -3.45
C VAL A 277 2.31 -13.68 -4.96
N VAL A 278 2.24 -12.41 -5.33
CA VAL A 278 2.12 -11.99 -6.74
C VAL A 278 3.31 -12.48 -7.57
N ASN A 279 4.50 -12.49 -7.00
CA ASN A 279 5.72 -12.96 -7.67
C ASN A 279 5.63 -14.45 -8.03
N ASP A 280 5.05 -15.27 -7.16
CA ASP A 280 4.84 -16.69 -7.42
C ASP A 280 3.76 -16.89 -8.47
N MET A 281 2.64 -16.19 -8.36
CA MET A 281 1.50 -16.25 -9.28
C MET A 281 1.89 -15.84 -10.70
N LEU A 282 2.74 -14.82 -10.85
CA LEU A 282 3.22 -14.33 -12.14
C LEU A 282 4.47 -15.07 -12.66
N GLY A 283 5.03 -16.01 -11.90
CA GLY A 283 6.17 -16.81 -12.33
C GLY A 283 7.48 -16.03 -12.43
N PHE A 284 7.72 -15.09 -11.51
CA PHE A 284 9.04 -14.49 -11.33
C PHE A 284 9.99 -15.46 -10.61
N ASN A 285 9.45 -16.24 -9.66
CA ASN A 285 10.22 -17.21 -8.90
C ASN A 285 10.19 -18.57 -9.62
N THR A 286 11.35 -18.99 -10.13
CA THR A 286 11.48 -20.25 -10.86
C THR A 286 11.77 -21.45 -9.95
N ASP A 287 12.29 -21.22 -8.74
CA ASP A 287 12.76 -22.27 -7.85
C ASP A 287 11.72 -22.71 -6.80
N PHE A 288 10.61 -21.96 -6.71
CA PHE A 288 9.55 -22.22 -5.75
C PHE A 288 8.29 -22.77 -6.44
N HIS A 289 8.00 -24.08 -6.21
CA HIS A 289 6.90 -24.80 -6.86
C HIS A 289 5.98 -25.51 -5.84
N PRO A 290 5.38 -24.81 -4.86
CA PRO A 290 4.47 -25.47 -3.95
C PRO A 290 3.18 -25.87 -4.67
N ARG A 291 2.58 -26.99 -4.25
CA ARG A 291 1.37 -27.57 -4.87
C ARG A 291 0.20 -26.57 -4.97
N PHE A 292 0.10 -25.61 -4.05
CA PHE A 292 -1.01 -24.66 -3.99
C PHE A 292 -0.84 -23.44 -4.90
N VAL A 293 0.35 -23.21 -5.47
CA VAL A 293 0.58 -22.10 -6.39
C VAL A 293 0.26 -22.50 -7.82
N ARG A 294 -0.75 -21.81 -8.39
CA ARG A 294 -0.98 -21.83 -9.83
C ARG A 294 -0.27 -20.65 -10.45
N LYS A 295 0.62 -20.89 -11.41
CA LYS A 295 1.24 -19.85 -12.20
C LYS A 295 0.28 -19.41 -13.32
N TYR A 296 -0.02 -18.13 -13.40
CA TYR A 296 -0.86 -17.52 -14.44
C TYR A 296 -0.02 -16.88 -15.55
N ALA A 297 1.27 -16.71 -15.31
CA ALA A 297 2.25 -16.20 -16.27
C ALA A 297 3.62 -16.85 -16.02
N ASN A 298 4.59 -16.58 -16.91
CA ASN A 298 6.00 -16.96 -16.76
C ASN A 298 6.86 -15.72 -17.07
N LEU A 299 6.83 -14.75 -16.14
CA LEU A 299 7.49 -13.46 -16.35
C LEU A 299 9.01 -13.56 -16.30
N ASP A 300 9.58 -14.51 -15.57
CA ASP A 300 11.02 -14.76 -15.60
C ASP A 300 11.50 -14.98 -17.06
N ASN A 301 10.86 -15.88 -17.79
CA ASN A 301 11.22 -16.16 -19.19
C ASN A 301 10.97 -14.95 -20.12
N VAL A 302 9.82 -14.26 -19.93
CA VAL A 302 9.47 -13.09 -20.76
C VAL A 302 10.49 -11.97 -20.56
N ILE A 303 10.82 -11.65 -19.33
CA ILE A 303 11.78 -10.61 -18.97
C ILE A 303 13.18 -11.01 -19.44
N GLY A 304 13.60 -12.24 -19.15
CA GLY A 304 14.92 -12.74 -19.57
C GLY A 304 15.11 -12.71 -21.09
N THR A 305 14.09 -13.08 -21.87
CA THR A 305 14.12 -12.98 -23.34
C THR A 305 14.20 -11.52 -23.80
N SER A 306 13.37 -10.65 -23.23
CA SER A 306 13.36 -9.22 -23.57
C SER A 306 14.72 -8.56 -23.30
N VAL A 307 15.35 -8.88 -22.16
CA VAL A 307 16.68 -8.36 -21.80
C VAL A 307 17.74 -8.88 -22.78
N LYS A 308 17.68 -10.16 -23.17
CA LYS A 308 18.62 -10.72 -24.20
C LYS A 308 18.49 -10.02 -25.53
N ASN A 309 17.27 -9.74 -25.98
CA ASN A 309 17.03 -9.00 -27.24
C ASN A 309 17.62 -7.58 -27.14
N TYR A 310 17.31 -6.85 -26.07
CA TYR A 310 17.90 -5.52 -25.86
C TYR A 310 19.45 -5.54 -25.88
N VAL A 311 20.06 -6.50 -25.18
CA VAL A 311 21.53 -6.65 -25.16
C VAL A 311 22.09 -6.89 -26.58
N ASN A 312 21.40 -7.70 -27.40
CA ASN A 312 21.79 -7.96 -28.76
C ASN A 312 21.67 -6.71 -29.64
N ASP A 313 20.55 -5.99 -29.55
CA ASP A 313 20.29 -4.77 -30.32
C ASP A 313 21.35 -3.69 -30.04
N VAL A 314 21.68 -3.49 -28.76
CA VAL A 314 22.75 -2.56 -28.34
C VAL A 314 24.11 -3.00 -28.93
N ARG A 315 24.45 -4.29 -28.84
CA ARG A 315 25.74 -4.81 -29.35
C ARG A 315 25.85 -4.76 -30.84
N GLN A 316 24.74 -4.87 -31.56
CA GLN A 316 24.69 -4.80 -33.04
C GLN A 316 24.55 -3.36 -33.54
N GLY A 317 24.38 -2.37 -32.67
CA GLY A 317 24.16 -0.97 -33.02
C GLY A 317 22.81 -0.71 -33.70
N THR A 318 21.83 -1.60 -33.51
CA THR A 318 20.46 -1.43 -34.02
C THR A 318 19.57 -0.64 -33.06
N PHE A 319 19.99 -0.49 -31.77
CA PHE A 319 19.38 0.38 -30.79
C PHE A 319 20.43 1.34 -30.19
N PRO A 320 20.14 2.67 -30.08
CA PRO A 320 18.98 3.35 -30.65
C PRO A 320 19.13 3.52 -32.15
N ASN A 321 18.01 3.55 -32.88
CA ASN A 321 17.97 3.94 -34.30
C ASN A 321 17.69 5.44 -34.45
N GLU A 322 17.61 5.95 -35.72
CA GLU A 322 17.37 7.38 -35.97
C GLU A 322 16.09 7.93 -35.36
N SER A 323 15.02 7.12 -35.29
CA SER A 323 13.75 7.55 -34.70
C SER A 323 13.75 7.58 -33.18
N GLU A 324 14.74 6.97 -32.55
CA GLU A 324 14.94 6.88 -31.11
C GLU A 324 16.06 7.84 -30.60
N SER A 325 16.63 8.65 -31.53
CA SER A 325 17.71 9.61 -31.25
C SER A 325 17.23 11.06 -31.35
N TYR A 326 17.91 11.97 -30.64
CA TYR A 326 17.58 13.41 -30.60
C TYR A 326 18.64 14.23 -31.32
#